data_44544dbd87b554ab7dd8b25e9f276a04
#
_entry.id   44544dbd87b554ab7dd8b25e9f276a04
#
_cell.length_a   1.000
_cell.length_b   1.000
_cell.length_c   1.000
_cell.angle_alpha   90.00
_cell.angle_beta   90.00
_cell.angle_gamma   90.00
#
_symmetry.space_group_name_H-M   'P 1'
#
loop_
_entity.id
_entity.type
_entity.pdbx_description
1 polymer ?
#
loop_
_entity_poly.entity_id
_entity_poly.type
_entity_poly.pdbx_seq_one_letter_code
_entity_poly.pdbx_strand_id
1 'polypeptide(L)'
;MDAVRADPMPISAGSAALPPANVAVIPPPRTHKPPLFTPGHDVCKFHVTPIRPGGAHASGVLSDETLSFTGSAPVVFPTVIIGCAHSSTGFVSHGVLAGVLGLGKTYPSLVPVLLQRHGLHRFSYCLFVPGSANRHGFLRFGNGIPVDTRRMKSTRILYPEHSSYFVSLSGISVAGTQLGGNLAEVFRRRQTADGKWHSGTVIDVGTSRSVIIQAAYNVLEQTLAEHGRRLGLPVHHTSSGLCFRVAHSHFSQLPTVTLHFEQDLALTPIQLFVVREQDICLAVSPSPDITIIGALQQRRTHFVYDLAASRVYFVYDL
;
A
#
# COMPACT_ATOMS: atom_id res chain seq x y z
N MET A 1 -5.44 4.64 26.96
CA MET A 1 -5.22 3.45 26.10
C MET A 1 -4.09 3.82 25.16
N ASP A 2 -2.93 3.30 25.44
CA ASP A 2 -1.71 3.70 24.77
C ASP A 2 -1.61 3.05 23.38
N ALA A 3 -1.05 3.80 22.42
CA ALA A 3 -0.82 3.31 21.08
C ALA A 3 0.16 2.13 21.09
N VAL A 4 -0.19 1.04 20.43
CA VAL A 4 0.67 -0.14 20.32
C VAL A 4 1.78 0.17 19.32
N ARG A 5 3.01 0.04 19.76
CA ARG A 5 4.20 0.16 18.93
C ARG A 5 4.67 -1.25 18.56
N ALA A 6 4.65 -1.57 17.28
CA ALA A 6 5.25 -2.82 16.79
C ALA A 6 6.75 -2.61 16.56
N ASP A 7 7.55 -3.57 16.97
CA ASP A 7 8.98 -3.59 16.64
C ASP A 7 9.18 -3.70 15.12
N PRO A 8 10.30 -3.22 14.59
CA PRO A 8 10.51 -3.10 13.15
C PRO A 8 10.42 -4.46 12.46
N MET A 9 9.48 -4.61 11.53
CA MET A 9 9.50 -5.73 10.60
C MET A 9 10.67 -5.53 9.62
N PRO A 10 11.54 -6.52 9.43
CA PRO A 10 12.56 -6.44 8.40
C PRO A 10 11.89 -6.49 7.03
N ILE A 11 11.82 -5.35 6.35
CA ILE A 11 11.41 -5.30 4.96
C ILE A 11 12.64 -5.66 4.14
N SER A 12 12.75 -6.91 3.69
CA SER A 12 13.78 -7.28 2.73
C SER A 12 13.49 -6.57 1.41
N ALA A 13 14.51 -5.94 0.85
CA ALA A 13 14.46 -5.26 -0.43
C ALA A 13 14.45 -6.26 -1.62
N GLY A 14 13.55 -7.22 -1.58
CA GLY A 14 13.28 -8.15 -2.67
C GLY A 14 12.05 -7.70 -3.43
N SER A 15 12.17 -7.57 -4.74
CA SER A 15 11.14 -7.12 -5.66
C SER A 15 10.03 -8.17 -5.82
N ALA A 16 9.14 -8.27 -4.86
CA ALA A 16 7.88 -9.00 -5.02
C ALA A 16 6.74 -8.11 -4.54
N ALA A 17 5.84 -7.77 -5.43
CA ALA A 17 4.61 -7.10 -5.09
C ALA A 17 3.78 -8.05 -4.21
N LEU A 18 3.52 -7.66 -2.96
CA LEU A 18 2.49 -8.29 -2.15
C LEU A 18 1.14 -7.80 -2.67
N PRO A 19 0.22 -8.67 -3.02
CA PRO A 19 -1.10 -8.27 -3.47
C PRO A 19 -1.88 -7.65 -2.31
N PRO A 20 -2.75 -6.66 -2.57
CA PRO A 20 -3.80 -6.34 -1.64
C PRO A 20 -4.66 -7.60 -1.49
N ALA A 21 -4.83 -8.04 -0.26
CA ALA A 21 -5.55 -9.27 0.04
C ALA A 21 -7.04 -9.10 -0.21
N ASN A 22 -7.51 -9.43 -1.41
CA ASN A 22 -8.89 -9.84 -1.58
C ASN A 22 -9.00 -11.28 -1.09
N VAL A 23 -9.26 -11.43 0.20
CA VAL A 23 -9.59 -12.74 0.77
C VAL A 23 -11.05 -13.02 0.43
N ALA A 24 -11.29 -13.87 -0.54
CA ALA A 24 -12.63 -14.43 -0.74
C ALA A 24 -12.87 -15.46 0.38
N VAL A 25 -13.66 -15.07 1.37
CA VAL A 25 -14.20 -16.00 2.35
C VAL A 25 -15.45 -16.62 1.73
N ILE A 26 -15.44 -17.93 1.53
CA ILE A 26 -16.67 -18.67 1.21
C ILE A 26 -17.39 -18.83 2.55
N PRO A 27 -18.53 -18.11 2.79
CA PRO A 27 -19.24 -18.25 4.06
C PRO A 27 -19.76 -19.68 4.19
N PRO A 28 -19.73 -20.26 5.38
CA PRO A 28 -20.46 -21.48 5.67
C PRO A 28 -21.97 -21.25 5.46
N PRO A 29 -22.75 -22.27 5.16
CA PRO A 29 -24.21 -22.16 5.15
C PRO A 29 -24.66 -21.58 6.49
N ARG A 30 -25.57 -20.58 6.45
CA ARG A 30 -26.00 -19.74 7.58
C ARG A 30 -26.47 -20.58 8.77
N THR A 31 -25.59 -20.83 9.73
CA THR A 31 -25.97 -21.23 11.08
C THR A 31 -25.24 -20.31 12.06
N HIS A 32 -25.99 -19.71 12.97
CA HIS A 32 -25.51 -18.77 13.97
C HIS A 32 -24.57 -19.45 14.97
N LYS A 33 -23.30 -19.26 14.85
CA LYS A 33 -22.11 -19.32 15.72
C LYS A 33 -20.94 -19.92 14.96
N PRO A 34 -19.73 -19.31 15.06
CA PRO A 34 -18.55 -19.98 14.54
C PRO A 34 -18.34 -21.28 15.34
N PRO A 35 -18.13 -22.41 14.70
CA PRO A 35 -17.91 -23.65 15.41
C PRO A 35 -16.56 -23.65 16.10
N LEU A 36 -16.56 -23.91 17.40
CA LEU A 36 -15.42 -24.53 18.08
C LEU A 36 -15.06 -25.81 17.34
N PHE A 37 -13.80 -26.02 17.07
CA PHE A 37 -13.26 -27.20 16.40
C PHE A 37 -13.79 -28.51 17.05
N THR A 38 -14.67 -29.19 16.36
CA THR A 38 -15.00 -30.58 16.63
C THR A 38 -14.64 -31.41 15.39
N PRO A 39 -13.95 -32.55 15.53
CA PRO A 39 -13.64 -33.41 14.38
C PRO A 39 -14.92 -33.85 13.68
N GLY A 40 -15.07 -33.52 12.39
CA GLY A 40 -16.23 -33.92 11.57
C GLY A 40 -17.08 -32.79 11.01
N HIS A 41 -16.81 -31.51 11.33
CA HIS A 41 -17.52 -30.37 10.77
C HIS A 41 -16.75 -29.69 9.61
N ASP A 42 -17.51 -29.09 8.67
CA ASP A 42 -16.98 -28.36 7.53
C ASP A 42 -16.01 -27.25 7.98
N VAL A 43 -14.76 -27.38 7.58
CA VAL A 43 -13.70 -26.41 7.90
C VAL A 43 -13.86 -25.20 7.00
N CYS A 44 -13.91 -24.00 7.59
CA CYS A 44 -13.92 -22.77 6.82
C CYS A 44 -12.60 -22.61 6.05
N LYS A 45 -12.69 -22.60 4.71
CA LYS A 45 -11.53 -22.44 3.82
C LYS A 45 -11.41 -21.01 3.38
N PHE A 46 -10.19 -20.57 3.13
CA PHE A 46 -9.92 -19.28 2.47
C PHE A 46 -9.11 -19.50 1.19
N HIS A 47 -9.25 -18.55 0.28
CA HIS A 47 -8.44 -18.45 -0.91
C HIS A 47 -8.14 -16.97 -1.18
N VAL A 48 -6.86 -16.63 -1.26
CA VAL A 48 -6.39 -15.29 -1.61
C VAL A 48 -6.06 -15.29 -3.09
N THR A 49 -6.72 -14.43 -3.84
CA THR A 49 -6.41 -14.19 -5.25
C THR A 49 -5.74 -12.84 -5.40
N PRO A 50 -4.69 -12.74 -6.23
CA PRO A 50 -4.03 -11.47 -6.49
C PRO A 50 -4.95 -10.52 -7.25
N ILE A 51 -4.79 -9.22 -7.05
CA ILE A 51 -5.44 -8.19 -7.89
C ILE A 51 -4.91 -8.24 -9.33
N ARG A 52 -3.72 -8.79 -9.53
CA ARG A 52 -3.07 -8.88 -10.83
C ARG A 52 -2.87 -10.32 -11.27
N PRO A 53 -3.00 -10.62 -12.57
CA PRO A 53 -2.61 -11.91 -13.12
C PRO A 53 -1.15 -12.25 -12.78
N GLY A 54 -0.90 -13.49 -12.36
CA GLY A 54 0.44 -13.94 -11.96
C GLY A 54 0.93 -13.48 -10.59
N GLY A 55 0.07 -12.86 -9.78
CA GLY A 55 0.40 -12.49 -8.39
C GLY A 55 0.39 -13.69 -7.42
N ALA A 56 0.67 -13.39 -6.16
CA ALA A 56 0.76 -14.40 -5.11
C ALA A 56 -0.62 -14.98 -4.75
N HIS A 57 -0.70 -16.30 -4.59
CA HIS A 57 -1.89 -17.04 -4.15
C HIS A 57 -1.62 -17.71 -2.82
N ALA A 58 -2.63 -17.75 -1.97
CA ALA A 58 -2.61 -18.57 -0.78
C ALA A 58 -3.98 -19.21 -0.55
N SER A 59 -3.99 -20.44 -0.07
CA SER A 59 -5.21 -21.13 0.33
C SER A 59 -4.96 -21.98 1.58
N GLY A 60 -5.99 -22.16 2.37
CA GLY A 60 -5.90 -22.89 3.62
C GLY A 60 -7.20 -22.87 4.39
N VAL A 61 -7.10 -22.92 5.70
CA VAL A 61 -8.24 -22.90 6.63
C VAL A 61 -8.23 -21.64 7.49
N LEU A 62 -9.42 -21.17 7.86
CA LEU A 62 -9.56 -20.11 8.84
C LEU A 62 -9.51 -20.69 10.25
N SER A 63 -8.80 -20.03 11.13
CA SER A 63 -8.64 -20.39 12.53
C SER A 63 -8.84 -19.18 13.43
N ASP A 64 -9.40 -19.40 14.61
CA ASP A 64 -9.40 -18.40 15.68
C ASP A 64 -8.06 -18.46 16.42
N GLU A 65 -7.38 -17.32 16.48
CA GLU A 65 -6.06 -17.22 17.09
C GLU A 65 -5.95 -15.97 17.99
N THR A 66 -4.94 -15.96 18.82
CA THR A 66 -4.56 -14.79 19.60
C THR A 66 -3.42 -14.06 18.92
N LEU A 67 -3.67 -12.82 18.52
CA LEU A 67 -2.65 -11.96 17.94
C LEU A 67 -2.05 -11.06 19.03
N SER A 68 -0.74 -11.15 19.24
CA SER A 68 -0.02 -10.29 20.18
C SER A 68 1.00 -9.43 19.45
N PHE A 69 1.09 -8.17 19.85
CA PHE A 69 2.15 -7.27 19.43
C PHE A 69 3.07 -7.03 20.64
N THR A 70 4.36 -7.26 20.42
CA THR A 70 5.41 -6.98 21.40
C THR A 70 5.85 -5.52 21.30
N GLY A 71 6.25 -4.91 22.40
CA GLY A 71 6.72 -3.52 22.44
C GLY A 71 6.73 -3.01 23.88
N SER A 72 6.94 -1.70 24.06
CA SER A 72 6.92 -1.05 25.38
C SER A 72 5.58 -1.18 26.12
N ALA A 73 4.49 -1.40 25.39
CA ALA A 73 3.17 -1.73 25.91
C ALA A 73 2.62 -2.90 25.07
N PRO A 74 2.82 -4.16 25.47
CA PRO A 74 2.32 -5.31 24.74
C PRO A 74 0.79 -5.29 24.70
N VAL A 75 0.23 -5.55 23.51
CA VAL A 75 -1.22 -5.61 23.30
C VAL A 75 -1.58 -6.97 22.74
N VAL A 76 -2.63 -7.53 23.30
CA VAL A 76 -3.16 -8.84 22.91
C VAL A 76 -4.57 -8.66 22.37
N PHE A 77 -4.80 -9.18 21.18
CA PHE A 77 -6.12 -9.29 20.56
C PHE A 77 -6.53 -10.77 20.55
N PRO A 78 -7.36 -11.20 21.50
CA PRO A 78 -7.86 -12.57 21.52
C PRO A 78 -8.89 -12.77 20.41
N THR A 79 -8.97 -13.97 19.89
CA THR A 79 -10.01 -14.38 18.95
C THR A 79 -10.00 -13.58 17.63
N VAL A 80 -8.83 -13.44 17.03
CA VAL A 80 -8.67 -12.89 15.68
C VAL A 80 -8.75 -14.03 14.69
N ILE A 81 -9.53 -13.87 13.62
CA ILE A 81 -9.57 -14.87 12.57
C ILE A 81 -8.35 -14.69 11.67
N ILE A 82 -7.55 -15.76 11.55
CA ILE A 82 -6.40 -15.82 10.66
C ILE A 82 -6.56 -16.94 9.65
N GLY A 83 -5.89 -16.79 8.50
CA GLY A 83 -5.78 -17.86 7.50
C GLY A 83 -4.51 -18.67 7.72
N CYS A 84 -4.66 -19.93 8.15
CA CYS A 84 -3.57 -20.90 8.18
C CYS A 84 -3.35 -21.45 6.77
N ALA A 85 -2.33 -20.94 6.06
CA ALA A 85 -2.07 -21.32 4.68
C ALA A 85 -1.41 -22.70 4.61
N HIS A 86 -2.04 -23.62 3.86
CA HIS A 86 -1.47 -24.94 3.54
C HIS A 86 -0.79 -24.94 2.17
N SER A 87 -1.17 -24.02 1.30
CA SER A 87 -0.57 -23.82 -0.02
C SER A 87 -0.38 -22.33 -0.29
N SER A 88 0.81 -21.99 -0.77
CA SER A 88 1.11 -20.61 -1.19
C SER A 88 2.07 -20.63 -2.37
N THR A 89 1.84 -19.72 -3.34
CA THR A 89 2.68 -19.54 -4.51
C THR A 89 2.86 -18.05 -4.79
N GLY A 90 3.99 -17.67 -5.36
CA GLY A 90 4.27 -16.27 -5.72
C GLY A 90 4.65 -15.36 -4.54
N PHE A 91 4.60 -15.83 -3.30
CA PHE A 91 5.20 -15.13 -2.18
C PHE A 91 6.71 -15.41 -2.19
N VAL A 92 7.50 -14.38 -2.41
CA VAL A 92 8.95 -14.52 -2.30
C VAL A 92 9.31 -14.49 -0.81
N SER A 93 9.52 -15.67 -0.23
CA SER A 93 10.05 -15.75 1.12
C SER A 93 11.41 -16.44 1.07
N HIS A 94 12.46 -15.69 1.32
CA HIS A 94 13.77 -16.27 1.60
C HIS A 94 13.84 -16.80 3.06
N GLY A 95 12.76 -17.42 3.53
CA GLY A 95 12.66 -17.96 4.88
C GLY A 95 12.36 -16.94 5.99
N VAL A 96 12.13 -15.68 5.65
CA VAL A 96 11.92 -14.59 6.62
C VAL A 96 10.45 -14.18 6.76
N LEU A 97 9.63 -14.38 5.71
CA LEU A 97 8.22 -13.99 5.72
C LEU A 97 7.36 -15.14 6.27
N ALA A 98 6.75 -14.93 7.44
CA ALA A 98 5.87 -15.91 8.08
C ALA A 98 4.40 -15.77 7.68
N GLY A 99 3.99 -14.60 7.18
CA GLY A 99 2.61 -14.34 6.79
C GLY A 99 2.37 -12.90 6.36
N VAL A 100 1.10 -12.56 6.13
CA VAL A 100 0.64 -11.24 5.72
C VAL A 100 -0.41 -10.73 6.70
N LEU A 101 -0.22 -9.52 7.23
CA LEU A 101 -1.20 -8.83 8.04
C LEU A 101 -2.13 -8.01 7.16
N GLY A 102 -3.38 -8.43 7.03
CA GLY A 102 -4.39 -7.73 6.25
C GLY A 102 -4.91 -6.49 7.01
N LEU A 103 -4.72 -5.32 6.41
CA LEU A 103 -5.20 -4.03 6.94
C LEU A 103 -6.37 -3.44 6.11
N GLY A 104 -7.04 -4.26 5.31
CA GLY A 104 -8.20 -3.85 4.51
C GLY A 104 -9.41 -3.46 5.36
N LYS A 105 -10.37 -2.72 4.77
CA LYS A 105 -11.56 -2.20 5.48
C LYS A 105 -12.66 -3.25 5.71
N THR A 106 -12.60 -4.38 5.02
CA THR A 106 -13.64 -5.42 5.11
C THR A 106 -13.11 -6.68 5.78
N TYR A 107 -14.02 -7.43 6.41
CA TYR A 107 -13.72 -8.73 6.98
C TYR A 107 -13.21 -9.70 5.88
N PRO A 108 -12.21 -10.57 6.16
CA PRO A 108 -11.67 -10.91 7.48
C PRO A 108 -10.38 -10.17 7.89
N SER A 109 -10.07 -9.00 7.31
CA SER A 109 -8.87 -8.27 7.73
C SER A 109 -8.92 -7.85 9.20
N LEU A 110 -7.77 -7.50 9.76
CA LEU A 110 -7.64 -7.10 11.16
C LEU A 110 -8.43 -5.83 11.49
N VAL A 111 -8.46 -4.85 10.58
CA VAL A 111 -9.06 -3.53 10.82
C VAL A 111 -10.54 -3.59 11.23
N PRO A 112 -11.45 -4.31 10.52
CA PRO A 112 -12.82 -4.47 10.97
C PRO A 112 -12.96 -5.14 12.33
N VAL A 113 -12.08 -6.08 12.65
CA VAL A 113 -12.09 -6.76 13.96
C VAL A 113 -11.74 -5.76 15.06
N LEU A 114 -10.71 -4.93 14.86
CA LEU A 114 -10.31 -3.89 15.80
C LEU A 114 -11.41 -2.86 16.00
N LEU A 115 -12.07 -2.45 14.91
CA LEU A 115 -13.18 -1.50 14.96
C LEU A 115 -14.36 -2.07 15.74
N GLN A 116 -14.84 -3.26 15.41
CA GLN A 116 -16.06 -3.85 15.96
C GLN A 116 -15.88 -4.31 17.41
N ARG A 117 -14.74 -4.94 17.75
CA ARG A 117 -14.52 -5.53 19.06
C ARG A 117 -13.86 -4.59 20.06
N HIS A 118 -13.05 -3.65 19.59
CA HIS A 118 -12.24 -2.78 20.44
C HIS A 118 -12.53 -1.30 20.25
N GLY A 119 -13.43 -0.92 19.33
CA GLY A 119 -13.74 0.48 19.03
C GLY A 119 -12.55 1.29 18.51
N LEU A 120 -11.53 0.63 17.93
CA LEU A 120 -10.32 1.28 17.43
C LEU A 120 -10.53 1.73 16.01
N HIS A 121 -10.74 3.04 15.82
CA HIS A 121 -11.05 3.64 14.52
C HIS A 121 -9.81 4.09 13.75
N ARG A 122 -8.61 4.10 14.38
CA ARG A 122 -7.40 4.59 13.77
C ARG A 122 -6.29 3.55 13.76
N PHE A 123 -5.55 3.54 12.68
CA PHE A 123 -4.22 2.94 12.62
C PHE A 123 -3.29 3.86 11.84
N SER A 124 -2.00 3.73 12.09
CA SER A 124 -0.99 4.51 11.37
C SER A 124 0.28 3.71 11.18
N TYR A 125 1.02 4.06 10.14
CA TYR A 125 2.35 3.50 9.92
C TYR A 125 3.28 4.54 9.29
N CYS A 126 4.57 4.29 9.48
CA CYS A 126 5.63 4.95 8.74
C CYS A 126 6.62 3.89 8.27
N LEU A 127 6.94 3.88 6.97
CA LEU A 127 7.91 2.95 6.40
C LEU A 127 9.31 3.61 6.40
N PHE A 128 10.30 2.90 6.90
CA PHE A 128 11.68 3.37 6.87
C PHE A 128 12.35 3.11 5.52
N VAL A 129 13.48 3.79 5.28
CA VAL A 129 14.37 3.50 4.14
C VAL A 129 15.53 2.64 4.66
N PRO A 130 15.80 1.46 4.07
CA PRO A 130 16.94 0.65 4.44
C PRO A 130 18.27 1.43 4.33
N GLY A 131 19.17 1.26 5.30
CA GLY A 131 20.45 1.97 5.34
C GLY A 131 20.42 3.32 6.07
N SER A 132 19.29 3.77 6.56
CA SER A 132 19.19 4.94 7.44
C SER A 132 19.49 4.53 8.89
N ALA A 133 20.61 4.98 9.46
CA ALA A 133 21.19 4.44 10.69
C ALA A 133 20.30 4.55 11.96
N ASN A 134 19.27 5.40 11.99
CA ASN A 134 18.51 5.70 13.20
C ASN A 134 16.98 5.76 13.04
N ARG A 135 16.40 5.18 11.98
CA ARG A 135 14.97 5.25 11.77
C ARG A 135 14.34 3.86 11.65
N HIS A 136 13.42 3.59 12.54
CA HIS A 136 12.60 2.39 12.52
C HIS A 136 11.22 2.70 11.94
N GLY A 137 10.71 1.80 11.11
CA GLY A 137 9.29 1.83 10.75
C GLY A 137 8.44 1.50 11.98
N PHE A 138 7.19 1.91 11.95
CA PHE A 138 6.23 1.56 12.99
C PHE A 138 4.85 1.28 12.39
N LEU A 139 4.08 0.49 13.11
CA LEU A 139 2.64 0.30 12.93
C LEU A 139 1.98 0.54 14.30
N ARG A 140 0.94 1.37 14.33
CA ARG A 140 0.21 1.73 15.55
C ARG A 140 -1.28 1.55 15.34
N PHE A 141 -1.97 1.12 16.39
CA PHE A 141 -3.43 1.04 16.44
C PHE A 141 -3.93 1.84 17.65
N GLY A 142 -5.05 2.53 17.49
CA GLY A 142 -5.69 3.20 18.63
C GLY A 142 -6.20 4.60 18.30
N ASN A 143 -7.25 5.01 19.02
CA ASN A 143 -7.88 6.32 18.83
C ASN A 143 -7.02 7.48 19.35
N GLY A 144 -6.03 7.18 20.21
CA GLY A 144 -5.05 8.15 20.70
C GLY A 144 -3.97 8.55 19.69
N ILE A 145 -3.97 7.97 18.47
CA ILE A 145 -3.04 8.38 17.41
C ILE A 145 -3.34 9.84 17.05
N PRO A 146 -2.36 10.76 17.22
CA PRO A 146 -2.60 12.17 17.00
C PRO A 146 -2.78 12.47 15.50
N VAL A 147 -3.72 13.37 15.20
CA VAL A 147 -3.91 13.97 13.89
C VAL A 147 -3.79 15.49 14.04
N ASP A 148 -2.67 16.05 13.63
CA ASP A 148 -2.48 17.51 13.58
C ASP A 148 -2.80 18.02 12.17
N THR A 149 -4.03 18.49 11.98
CA THR A 149 -4.51 18.97 10.67
C THR A 149 -3.80 20.24 10.19
N ARG A 150 -3.01 20.92 11.02
CA ARG A 150 -2.16 22.05 10.61
C ARG A 150 -0.88 21.59 9.92
N ARG A 151 -0.39 20.40 10.28
CA ARG A 151 0.86 19.84 9.75
C ARG A 151 0.61 18.70 8.76
N MET A 152 -0.44 17.92 8.97
CA MET A 152 -0.78 16.77 8.13
C MET A 152 -1.70 17.20 6.99
N LYS A 153 -1.36 16.79 5.80
CA LYS A 153 -2.26 16.82 4.64
C LYS A 153 -3.22 15.65 4.71
N SER A 154 -4.31 15.69 3.98
CA SER A 154 -5.27 14.60 3.98
C SER A 154 -6.06 14.48 2.68
N THR A 155 -6.65 13.32 2.49
CA THR A 155 -7.64 13.07 1.44
C THR A 155 -8.74 12.14 1.94
N ARG A 156 -9.89 12.19 1.31
CA ARG A 156 -11.04 11.34 1.65
C ARG A 156 -10.81 9.91 1.19
N ILE A 157 -11.22 8.94 2.02
CA ILE A 157 -11.35 7.53 1.65
C ILE A 157 -12.73 7.36 0.98
N LEU A 158 -12.71 6.84 -0.24
CA LEU A 158 -13.90 6.57 -1.03
C LEU A 158 -14.33 5.10 -0.90
N TYR A 159 -15.59 4.82 -1.26
CA TYR A 159 -16.14 3.47 -1.31
C TYR A 159 -15.94 2.70 0.01
N PRO A 160 -16.67 3.10 1.08
CA PRO A 160 -16.49 2.50 2.42
C PRO A 160 -16.76 0.99 2.43
N GLU A 161 -17.58 0.49 1.53
CA GLU A 161 -17.93 -0.92 1.33
C GLU A 161 -16.80 -1.75 0.70
N HIS A 162 -15.81 -1.10 0.09
CA HIS A 162 -14.71 -1.79 -0.59
C HIS A 162 -13.56 -2.05 0.38
N SER A 163 -12.88 -3.19 0.25
CA SER A 163 -11.75 -3.55 1.12
C SER A 163 -10.55 -2.61 0.99
N SER A 164 -10.29 -2.08 -0.19
CA SER A 164 -9.15 -1.22 -0.48
C SER A 164 -9.43 0.26 -0.15
N TYR A 165 -8.38 1.01 0.10
CA TYR A 165 -8.42 2.44 0.41
C TYR A 165 -8.37 3.28 -0.86
N PHE A 166 -9.52 3.40 -1.53
CA PHE A 166 -9.64 4.27 -2.69
C PHE A 166 -9.63 5.73 -2.29
N VAL A 167 -8.94 6.54 -3.09
CA VAL A 167 -8.84 8.00 -2.95
C VAL A 167 -9.05 8.67 -4.31
N SER A 168 -9.36 9.97 -4.32
CA SER A 168 -9.49 10.76 -5.54
C SER A 168 -8.15 11.39 -5.89
N LEU A 169 -7.56 10.95 -7.00
CA LEU A 169 -6.38 11.57 -7.61
C LEU A 169 -6.87 12.41 -8.82
N SER A 170 -6.58 13.70 -8.82
CA SER A 170 -7.03 14.62 -9.87
C SER A 170 -5.94 14.97 -10.89
N GLY A 171 -4.67 14.76 -10.54
CA GLY A 171 -3.56 15.10 -11.41
C GLY A 171 -2.21 14.75 -10.82
N ILE A 172 -1.18 14.99 -11.60
CA ILE A 172 0.23 14.80 -11.22
C ILE A 172 1.02 16.03 -11.71
N SER A 173 1.98 16.48 -10.91
CA SER A 173 2.98 17.48 -11.32
C SER A 173 4.40 16.93 -11.21
N VAL A 174 5.29 17.35 -12.10
CA VAL A 174 6.73 17.07 -12.08
C VAL A 174 7.48 18.38 -11.93
N ALA A 175 8.32 18.51 -10.93
CA ALA A 175 9.06 19.74 -10.61
C ALA A 175 8.16 21.00 -10.61
N GLY A 176 6.95 20.88 -10.06
CA GLY A 176 5.96 21.96 -9.98
C GLY A 176 5.13 22.19 -11.25
N THR A 177 5.45 21.54 -12.37
CA THR A 177 4.68 21.66 -13.62
C THR A 177 3.65 20.56 -13.70
N GLN A 178 2.38 20.94 -13.81
CA GLN A 178 1.27 19.98 -13.94
C GLN A 178 1.34 19.24 -15.28
N LEU A 179 1.14 17.93 -15.23
CA LEU A 179 1.08 17.09 -16.44
C LEU A 179 -0.17 17.42 -17.25
N GLY A 180 0.00 17.42 -18.57
CA GLY A 180 -1.09 17.67 -19.53
C GLY A 180 -2.11 16.54 -19.57
N GLY A 181 -3.22 16.80 -20.29
CA GLY A 181 -4.33 15.86 -20.45
C GLY A 181 -5.36 15.94 -19.31
N ASN A 182 -6.50 15.28 -19.52
CA ASN A 182 -7.55 15.21 -18.50
C ASN A 182 -7.29 14.05 -17.53
N LEU A 183 -6.23 14.16 -16.71
CA LEU A 183 -5.82 13.09 -15.81
C LEU A 183 -6.89 12.78 -14.75
N ALA A 184 -7.69 13.76 -14.35
CA ALA A 184 -8.79 13.54 -13.41
C ALA A 184 -9.78 12.46 -13.94
N GLU A 185 -10.11 12.52 -15.22
CA GLU A 185 -10.97 11.50 -15.85
C GLU A 185 -10.24 10.17 -16.03
N VAL A 186 -8.96 10.17 -16.29
CA VAL A 186 -8.12 8.97 -16.39
C VAL A 186 -8.07 8.22 -15.06
N PHE A 187 -7.99 8.92 -13.94
CA PHE A 187 -7.93 8.34 -12.60
C PHE A 187 -9.31 8.00 -12.02
N ARG A 188 -10.38 8.54 -12.58
CA ARG A 188 -11.73 8.33 -12.06
C ARG A 188 -12.17 6.87 -12.22
N ARG A 189 -12.56 6.25 -11.11
CA ARG A 189 -13.12 4.90 -11.11
C ARG A 189 -14.47 4.90 -11.86
N ARG A 190 -14.62 3.99 -12.81
CA ARG A 190 -15.81 3.85 -13.64
C ARG A 190 -16.13 2.39 -13.87
N GLN A 191 -17.39 2.09 -14.10
CA GLN A 191 -17.83 0.78 -14.55
C GLN A 191 -17.86 0.76 -16.07
N THR A 192 -17.31 -0.27 -16.67
CA THR A 192 -17.34 -0.51 -18.11
C THR A 192 -18.68 -1.16 -18.50
N ALA A 193 -19.01 -1.18 -19.80
CA ALA A 193 -20.26 -1.73 -20.29
C ALA A 193 -20.47 -3.21 -19.96
N ASP A 194 -19.39 -3.97 -19.76
CA ASP A 194 -19.41 -5.37 -19.31
C ASP A 194 -19.51 -5.53 -17.78
N GLY A 195 -19.76 -4.43 -17.07
CA GLY A 195 -19.96 -4.41 -15.62
C GLY A 195 -18.67 -4.45 -14.80
N LYS A 196 -17.50 -4.50 -15.43
CA LYS A 196 -16.23 -4.48 -14.72
C LYS A 196 -15.86 -3.07 -14.25
N TRP A 197 -15.22 -3.00 -13.10
CA TRP A 197 -14.67 -1.75 -12.61
C TRP A 197 -13.28 -1.50 -13.22
N HIS A 198 -13.10 -0.28 -13.71
CA HIS A 198 -11.87 0.17 -14.34
C HIS A 198 -11.42 1.50 -13.72
N SER A 199 -10.09 1.71 -13.66
CA SER A 199 -9.48 2.90 -13.11
C SER A 199 -9.72 3.07 -11.59
N GLY A 200 -9.48 4.24 -11.07
CA GLY A 200 -9.44 4.55 -9.65
C GLY A 200 -8.02 4.55 -9.11
N THR A 201 -7.85 5.18 -7.95
CA THR A 201 -6.55 5.24 -7.26
C THR A 201 -6.68 4.66 -5.87
N VAL A 202 -5.77 3.75 -5.52
CA VAL A 202 -5.70 3.07 -4.21
C VAL A 202 -4.38 3.42 -3.53
N ILE A 203 -4.41 3.67 -2.22
CA ILE A 203 -3.20 3.68 -1.39
C ILE A 203 -3.07 2.28 -0.78
N ASP A 204 -1.98 1.57 -1.12
CA ASP A 204 -1.77 0.19 -0.71
C ASP A 204 -0.31 -0.10 -0.35
N VAL A 205 -0.05 -0.30 0.92
CA VAL A 205 1.27 -0.65 1.45
C VAL A 205 1.70 -2.08 1.11
N GLY A 206 0.76 -2.93 0.73
CA GLY A 206 1.01 -4.31 0.27
C GLY A 206 1.59 -4.40 -1.13
N THR A 207 1.45 -3.36 -1.94
CA THR A 207 2.09 -3.25 -3.26
C THR A 207 3.44 -2.56 -3.12
N SER A 208 4.53 -3.22 -3.50
CA SER A 208 5.89 -2.67 -3.27
C SER A 208 6.18 -1.44 -4.12
N ARG A 209 5.93 -1.48 -5.44
CA ARG A 209 6.13 -0.37 -6.38
C ARG A 209 4.79 0.16 -6.84
N SER A 210 4.64 1.48 -6.87
CA SER A 210 3.44 2.07 -7.45
C SER A 210 3.24 1.66 -8.90
N VAL A 211 1.98 1.58 -9.26
CA VAL A 211 1.59 1.47 -10.65
C VAL A 211 0.63 2.58 -10.99
N ILE A 212 0.78 3.12 -12.17
CA ILE A 212 -0.04 4.20 -12.67
C ILE A 212 -0.71 3.75 -13.96
N ILE A 213 -1.99 4.05 -14.11
CA ILE A 213 -2.74 3.72 -15.32
C ILE A 213 -1.99 4.20 -16.57
N GLN A 214 -1.93 3.35 -17.59
CA GLN A 214 -1.04 3.48 -18.75
C GLN A 214 -1.01 4.89 -19.36
N ALA A 215 -2.19 5.51 -19.55
CA ALA A 215 -2.28 6.83 -20.15
C ALA A 215 -1.56 7.91 -19.34
N ALA A 216 -1.70 7.89 -18.01
CA ALA A 216 -1.03 8.83 -17.12
C ALA A 216 0.46 8.50 -16.94
N TYR A 217 0.81 7.19 -16.94
CA TYR A 217 2.19 6.76 -16.88
C TYR A 217 3.00 7.25 -18.08
N ASN A 218 2.47 7.16 -19.29
CA ASN A 218 3.16 7.61 -20.50
C ASN A 218 3.54 9.09 -20.42
N VAL A 219 2.62 9.94 -19.97
CA VAL A 219 2.86 11.38 -19.81
C VAL A 219 3.90 11.65 -18.71
N LEU A 220 3.78 10.93 -17.58
CA LEU A 220 4.74 11.04 -16.47
C LEU A 220 6.15 10.62 -16.92
N GLU A 221 6.29 9.47 -17.56
CA GLU A 221 7.57 8.94 -18.02
C GLU A 221 8.23 9.88 -19.04
N GLN A 222 7.46 10.35 -20.04
CA GLN A 222 7.95 11.30 -21.02
C GLN A 222 8.45 12.59 -20.36
N THR A 223 7.66 13.17 -19.44
CA THR A 223 8.01 14.41 -18.75
C THR A 223 9.27 14.25 -17.89
N LEU A 224 9.41 13.11 -17.19
CA LEU A 224 10.62 12.79 -16.42
C LEU A 224 11.84 12.61 -17.32
N ALA A 225 11.69 11.94 -18.47
CA ALA A 225 12.76 11.76 -19.45
C ALA A 225 13.22 13.10 -20.05
N GLU A 226 12.29 13.98 -20.38
CA GLU A 226 12.59 15.33 -20.88
C GLU A 226 13.28 16.18 -19.81
N HIS A 227 12.83 16.08 -18.55
CA HIS A 227 13.47 16.77 -17.43
C HIS A 227 14.91 16.27 -17.23
N GLY A 228 15.15 14.96 -17.26
CA GLY A 228 16.49 14.40 -17.19
C GLY A 228 17.39 14.90 -18.32
N ARG A 229 16.91 14.92 -19.59
CA ARG A 229 17.70 15.43 -20.73
C ARG A 229 18.06 16.89 -20.56
N ARG A 230 17.15 17.73 -20.04
CA ARG A 230 17.44 19.16 -19.75
C ARG A 230 18.52 19.34 -18.69
N LEU A 231 18.65 18.39 -17.76
CA LEU A 231 19.73 18.36 -16.77
C LEU A 231 21.03 17.72 -17.33
N GLY A 232 21.07 17.33 -18.60
CA GLY A 232 22.21 16.67 -19.21
C GLY A 232 22.41 15.21 -18.74
N LEU A 233 21.38 14.58 -18.13
CA LEU A 233 21.47 13.20 -17.66
C LEU A 233 21.24 12.23 -18.82
N PRO A 234 22.10 11.22 -19.01
CA PRO A 234 21.86 10.16 -19.99
C PRO A 234 20.60 9.37 -19.62
N VAL A 235 19.60 9.44 -20.50
CA VAL A 235 18.28 8.80 -20.33
C VAL A 235 18.22 7.55 -21.18
N HIS A 236 17.80 6.44 -20.60
CA HIS A 236 17.61 5.17 -21.33
C HIS A 236 16.49 4.35 -20.69
N HIS A 237 16.05 3.32 -21.39
CA HIS A 237 15.02 2.40 -20.92
C HIS A 237 15.64 1.01 -20.73
N THR A 238 15.28 0.37 -19.62
CA THR A 238 15.62 -1.01 -19.30
C THR A 238 14.34 -1.83 -19.10
N SER A 239 14.48 -3.11 -18.82
CA SER A 239 13.34 -3.93 -18.36
C SER A 239 12.67 -3.39 -17.09
N SER A 240 13.35 -2.50 -16.38
CA SER A 240 12.82 -1.82 -15.16
C SER A 240 12.08 -0.50 -15.47
N GLY A 241 12.00 -0.07 -16.74
CA GLY A 241 11.42 1.20 -17.18
C GLY A 241 12.47 2.29 -17.39
N LEU A 242 12.06 3.55 -17.22
CA LEU A 242 12.91 4.73 -17.39
C LEU A 242 14.05 4.75 -16.37
N CYS A 243 15.28 4.90 -16.85
CA CYS A 243 16.49 5.01 -16.03
C CYS A 243 17.36 6.20 -16.46
N PHE A 244 18.13 6.69 -15.51
CA PHE A 244 19.14 7.72 -15.69
C PHE A 244 20.50 7.14 -15.29
N ARG A 245 21.49 7.23 -16.19
CA ARG A 245 22.86 6.86 -15.86
C ARG A 245 23.56 8.03 -15.20
N VAL A 246 23.63 8.00 -13.88
CA VAL A 246 24.18 9.10 -13.09
C VAL A 246 24.93 8.57 -11.87
N ALA A 247 25.96 9.32 -11.44
CA ALA A 247 26.58 9.06 -10.16
C ALA A 247 25.57 9.26 -9.02
N HIS A 248 25.66 8.48 -7.95
CA HIS A 248 24.76 8.58 -6.79
C HIS A 248 24.69 9.98 -6.17
N SER A 249 25.74 10.79 -6.33
CA SER A 249 25.77 12.20 -5.91
C SER A 249 24.72 13.10 -6.60
N HIS A 250 24.21 12.70 -7.77
CA HIS A 250 23.21 13.47 -8.51
C HIS A 250 21.76 13.09 -8.17
N PHE A 251 21.56 12.15 -7.25
CA PHE A 251 20.23 11.69 -6.86
C PHE A 251 19.31 12.83 -6.41
N SER A 252 19.85 13.82 -5.69
CA SER A 252 19.11 15.00 -5.22
C SER A 252 18.70 15.98 -6.32
N GLN A 253 19.27 15.87 -7.53
CA GLN A 253 18.94 16.71 -8.68
C GLN A 253 17.70 16.18 -9.44
N LEU A 254 17.29 14.94 -9.19
CA LEU A 254 16.10 14.39 -9.79
C LEU A 254 14.85 15.13 -9.30
N PRO A 255 13.80 15.23 -10.13
CA PRO A 255 12.63 16.02 -9.81
C PRO A 255 11.78 15.37 -8.71
N THR A 256 11.06 16.22 -7.99
CA THR A 256 9.92 15.81 -7.17
C THR A 256 8.70 15.56 -8.06
N VAL A 257 7.82 14.68 -7.63
CA VAL A 257 6.51 14.46 -8.24
C VAL A 257 5.45 14.74 -7.20
N THR A 258 4.45 15.52 -7.55
CA THR A 258 3.31 15.81 -6.66
C THR A 258 2.08 15.09 -7.17
N LEU A 259 1.45 14.32 -6.29
CA LEU A 259 0.16 13.69 -6.52
C LEU A 259 -0.94 14.60 -5.96
N HIS A 260 -1.84 15.06 -6.85
CA HIS A 260 -2.91 16.00 -6.49
C HIS A 260 -4.15 15.25 -5.99
N PHE A 261 -4.21 14.99 -4.69
CA PHE A 261 -5.41 14.55 -3.97
C PHE A 261 -6.26 15.76 -3.55
N GLU A 262 -7.13 15.65 -2.53
CA GLU A 262 -7.77 16.84 -1.92
C GLU A 262 -6.72 17.80 -1.36
N GLN A 263 -5.63 17.26 -0.81
CA GLN A 263 -4.41 17.98 -0.46
C GLN A 263 -3.20 17.20 -1.00
N ASP A 264 -2.24 17.91 -1.51
CA ASP A 264 -1.12 17.37 -2.27
C ASP A 264 -0.20 16.46 -1.46
N LEU A 265 0.17 15.33 -2.04
CA LEU A 265 1.25 14.46 -1.58
C LEU A 265 2.48 14.66 -2.48
N ALA A 266 3.50 15.31 -1.96
CA ALA A 266 4.78 15.47 -2.65
C ALA A 266 5.66 14.23 -2.41
N LEU A 267 6.16 13.65 -3.51
CA LEU A 267 7.09 12.52 -3.52
C LEU A 267 8.50 13.04 -3.86
N THR A 268 9.43 12.76 -2.99
CA THR A 268 10.84 13.10 -3.17
C THR A 268 11.55 12.06 -4.06
N PRO A 269 12.74 12.36 -4.62
CA PRO A 269 13.47 11.40 -5.43
C PRO A 269 13.70 10.04 -4.77
N ILE A 270 13.94 9.98 -3.46
CA ILE A 270 14.14 8.72 -2.72
C ILE A 270 12.88 7.83 -2.67
N GLN A 271 11.72 8.41 -2.86
CA GLN A 271 10.45 7.70 -2.96
C GLN A 271 10.13 7.29 -4.41
N LEU A 272 10.65 8.05 -5.39
CA LEU A 272 10.33 7.85 -6.80
C LEU A 272 11.29 6.92 -7.51
N PHE A 273 12.56 6.89 -7.09
CA PHE A 273 13.61 6.20 -7.82
C PHE A 273 14.30 5.17 -6.96
N VAL A 274 14.86 4.16 -7.62
CA VAL A 274 15.69 3.12 -7.01
C VAL A 274 17.02 3.05 -7.73
N VAL A 275 18.08 2.84 -6.94
CA VAL A 275 19.42 2.63 -7.49
C VAL A 275 19.55 1.19 -7.94
N ARG A 276 20.06 0.98 -9.16
CA ARG A 276 20.37 -0.32 -9.74
C ARG A 276 21.73 -0.25 -10.41
N GLU A 277 22.73 -0.84 -9.78
CA GLU A 277 24.12 -0.79 -10.26
C GLU A 277 24.58 0.65 -10.50
N GLN A 278 24.73 1.06 -11.77
CA GLN A 278 25.15 2.40 -12.17
C GLN A 278 23.98 3.29 -12.60
N ASP A 279 22.74 2.79 -12.49
CA ASP A 279 21.55 3.47 -12.95
C ASP A 279 20.65 3.85 -11.78
N ILE A 280 19.92 4.96 -11.94
CA ILE A 280 18.83 5.37 -11.08
C ILE A 280 17.54 5.22 -11.88
N CYS A 281 16.68 4.28 -11.51
CA CYS A 281 15.50 3.92 -12.29
C CYS A 281 14.21 4.33 -11.60
N LEU A 282 13.23 4.76 -12.37
CA LEU A 282 11.89 5.09 -11.88
C LEU A 282 11.24 3.86 -11.22
N ALA A 283 10.83 4.01 -9.96
CA ALA A 283 10.18 2.96 -9.19
C ALA A 283 8.65 2.98 -9.32
N VAL A 284 8.17 3.29 -10.52
CA VAL A 284 6.76 3.29 -10.90
C VAL A 284 6.64 2.51 -12.20
N SER A 285 5.57 1.76 -12.36
CA SER A 285 5.31 0.94 -13.54
C SER A 285 3.93 1.27 -14.15
N PRO A 286 3.70 1.01 -15.42
CA PRO A 286 2.39 1.16 -16.02
C PRO A 286 1.43 0.08 -15.55
N SER A 287 0.13 0.39 -15.59
CA SER A 287 -0.96 -0.54 -15.30
C SER A 287 -2.09 -0.35 -16.32
N PRO A 288 -2.69 -1.43 -16.82
CA PRO A 288 -3.83 -1.30 -17.73
C PRO A 288 -5.10 -0.80 -17.02
N ASP A 289 -5.28 -1.15 -15.75
CA ASP A 289 -6.61 -1.11 -15.13
C ASP A 289 -6.75 -0.16 -13.95
N ILE A 290 -5.67 0.12 -13.19
CA ILE A 290 -5.77 0.80 -11.90
C ILE A 290 -4.49 1.56 -11.56
N THR A 291 -4.63 2.61 -10.76
CA THR A 291 -3.48 3.28 -10.12
C THR A 291 -3.36 2.82 -8.67
N ILE A 292 -2.17 2.39 -8.26
CA ILE A 292 -1.87 2.00 -6.88
C ILE A 292 -0.65 2.77 -6.39
N ILE A 293 -0.80 3.48 -5.29
CA ILE A 293 0.33 4.12 -4.60
C ILE A 293 0.93 3.10 -3.64
N GLY A 294 2.07 2.55 -4.04
CA GLY A 294 2.74 1.45 -3.37
C GLY A 294 3.68 1.87 -2.25
N ALA A 295 4.26 0.89 -1.56
CA ALA A 295 5.09 1.08 -0.37
C ALA A 295 6.32 1.97 -0.62
N LEU A 296 6.97 1.87 -1.79
CA LEU A 296 8.15 2.68 -2.11
C LEU A 296 7.83 4.18 -2.09
N GLN A 297 6.66 4.57 -2.63
CA GLN A 297 6.20 5.95 -2.66
C GLN A 297 5.66 6.43 -1.31
N GLN A 298 5.41 5.51 -0.38
CA GLN A 298 4.94 5.82 0.98
C GLN A 298 6.08 5.90 2.02
N ARG A 299 7.32 5.62 1.63
CA ARG A 299 8.48 5.70 2.54
C ARG A 299 8.64 7.10 3.12
N ARG A 300 9.13 7.19 4.37
CA ARG A 300 9.36 8.46 5.08
C ARG A 300 8.12 9.36 5.16
N THR A 301 6.94 8.76 5.04
CA THR A 301 5.68 9.46 5.19
C THR A 301 4.87 8.74 6.26
N HIS A 302 4.47 9.47 7.29
CA HIS A 302 3.56 8.96 8.30
C HIS A 302 2.14 9.03 7.75
N PHE A 303 1.54 7.87 7.54
CA PHE A 303 0.13 7.73 7.14
C PHE A 303 -0.72 7.39 8.36
N VAL A 304 -1.82 8.12 8.54
CA VAL A 304 -2.83 7.85 9.57
C VAL A 304 -4.17 7.64 8.88
N TYR A 305 -4.73 6.46 9.06
CA TYR A 305 -6.07 6.11 8.59
C TYR A 305 -7.05 6.33 9.72
N ASP A 306 -7.98 7.27 9.53
CA ASP A 306 -9.10 7.53 10.43
C ASP A 306 -10.38 7.05 9.75
N LEU A 307 -10.84 5.88 10.17
CA LEU A 307 -12.00 5.23 9.57
C LEU A 307 -13.32 5.89 9.98
N ALA A 308 -13.37 6.49 11.17
CA ALA A 308 -14.54 7.25 11.62
C ALA A 308 -14.72 8.52 10.80
N ALA A 309 -13.63 9.20 10.46
CA ALA A 309 -13.64 10.38 9.61
C ALA A 309 -13.66 10.05 8.10
N SER A 310 -13.50 8.77 7.73
CA SER A 310 -13.27 8.33 6.34
C SER A 310 -12.16 9.12 5.65
N ARG A 311 -11.03 9.30 6.33
CA ARG A 311 -9.89 10.06 5.81
C ARG A 311 -8.58 9.34 6.03
N VAL A 312 -7.65 9.56 5.12
CA VAL A 312 -6.23 9.27 5.32
C VAL A 312 -5.47 10.58 5.43
N TYR A 313 -4.68 10.70 6.48
CA TYR A 313 -3.78 11.81 6.72
C TYR A 313 -2.35 11.39 6.45
N PHE A 314 -1.53 12.30 5.95
CA PHE A 314 -0.14 12.01 5.67
C PHE A 314 0.75 13.24 5.93
N VAL A 315 1.95 12.98 6.42
CA VAL A 315 2.98 14.00 6.62
C VAL A 315 4.35 13.37 6.37
N TYR A 316 5.21 14.09 5.67
CA TYR A 316 6.58 13.65 5.46
C TYR A 316 7.32 13.65 6.80
N ASP A 317 7.92 12.52 7.14
CA ASP A 317 8.72 12.33 8.36
C ASP A 317 10.18 12.68 8.05
N LEU A 318 10.64 13.81 8.60
CA LEU A 318 11.97 14.40 8.37
C LEU A 318 13.08 13.65 9.13
#